data_4e05582113002ebf9de970e3d21e7522
#
_entry.id   4e05582113002ebf9de970e3d21e7522
#
_cell.length_a   1.000
_cell.length_b   1.000
_cell.length_c   1.000
_cell.angle_alpha   90.00
_cell.angle_beta   90.00
_cell.angle_gamma   90.00
#
_symmetry.space_group_name_H-M   'P 1'
#
loop_
_entity.id
_entity.type
_entity.pdbx_description
1 polymer ?
#
loop_
_entity_poly.entity_id
_entity_poly.type
_entity_poly.pdbx_seq_one_letter_code
_entity_poly.pdbx_strand_id
1 'polypeptide(L)'
;LANKQQFVQLTDGTLGILPEEWVKKYSLLFRVGEGKAGNMKLSKYHFSVIEELYLQRDEEELFFQLEEKYERLKDNHEIKPVPAPAHLQSILRPYQESGFQWLNYLREVQWGGILADDMGLGKTIQALCFLHHLKTENGTLKALVVCPTTLMFNWQNEIKKFTPDISFYIHHGGTRLKDGISNKAFDVIITTYGTLRSDIKQFVEVSFDYVILDE
;
A
#
# COMPACT_ATOMS: atom_id res chain seq x y z
N LEU A 1 27.38 3.43 -10.79
CA LEU A 1 26.91 4.70 -10.20
C LEU A 1 26.73 4.61 -8.68
N ALA A 2 26.51 3.42 -8.10
CA ALA A 2 26.46 3.23 -6.64
C ALA A 2 27.76 3.62 -5.91
N ASN A 3 28.91 3.74 -6.62
CA ASN A 3 30.24 4.02 -6.04
C ASN A 3 30.80 5.40 -6.41
N LYS A 4 29.99 6.40 -6.77
CA LYS A 4 30.46 7.75 -7.21
C LYS A 4 31.46 7.72 -8.38
N GLN A 5 31.53 6.67 -9.17
CA GLN A 5 32.39 6.59 -10.34
C GLN A 5 31.70 7.28 -11.52
N GLN A 6 32.30 8.34 -12.03
CA GLN A 6 31.87 9.06 -13.24
C GLN A 6 32.24 8.32 -14.55
N PHE A 7 32.75 7.10 -14.46
CA PHE A 7 33.21 6.34 -15.60
C PHE A 7 32.30 5.14 -15.85
N VAL A 8 31.90 4.94 -17.10
CA VAL A 8 31.11 3.79 -17.56
C VAL A 8 31.92 3.05 -18.62
N GLN A 9 32.01 1.75 -18.51
CA GLN A 9 32.60 0.93 -19.57
C GLN A 9 31.59 0.79 -20.71
N LEU A 10 31.96 1.23 -21.89
CA LEU A 10 31.15 1.12 -23.09
C LEU A 10 31.24 -0.29 -23.67
N THR A 11 30.33 -0.62 -24.58
CA THR A 11 30.22 -1.96 -25.21
C THR A 11 31.46 -2.35 -26.02
N ASP A 12 32.26 -1.39 -26.43
CA ASP A 12 33.54 -1.57 -27.12
C ASP A 12 34.74 -1.74 -26.17
N GLY A 13 34.51 -1.74 -24.84
CA GLY A 13 35.53 -1.86 -23.81
C GLY A 13 36.21 -0.56 -23.40
N THR A 14 35.91 0.56 -24.03
CA THR A 14 36.45 1.88 -23.64
C THR A 14 35.72 2.44 -22.42
N LEU A 15 36.38 3.39 -21.71
CA LEU A 15 35.80 4.08 -20.57
C LEU A 15 35.24 5.42 -21.03
N GLY A 16 33.93 5.57 -20.95
CA GLY A 16 33.24 6.84 -21.15
C GLY A 16 33.08 7.62 -19.84
N ILE A 17 33.20 8.94 -19.91
CA ILE A 17 32.92 9.84 -18.77
C ILE A 17 31.48 10.31 -18.90
N LEU A 18 30.69 10.12 -17.84
CA LEU A 18 29.33 10.64 -17.77
C LEU A 18 29.40 12.16 -17.45
N PRO A 19 28.72 13.02 -18.22
CA PRO A 19 28.61 14.44 -17.89
C PRO A 19 28.03 14.64 -16.48
N GLU A 20 28.55 15.62 -15.73
CA GLU A 20 28.06 15.88 -14.35
C GLU A 20 26.58 16.22 -14.30
N GLU A 21 26.05 16.89 -15.32
CA GLU A 21 24.64 17.19 -15.46
C GLU A 21 23.78 15.92 -15.54
N TRP A 22 24.24 14.93 -16.29
CA TRP A 22 23.58 13.62 -16.39
C TRP A 22 23.60 12.85 -15.05
N VAL A 23 24.74 12.89 -14.36
CA VAL A 23 24.87 12.25 -13.05
C VAL A 23 23.93 12.91 -12.03
N LYS A 24 23.81 14.24 -12.06
CA LYS A 24 22.88 14.97 -11.20
C LYS A 24 21.42 14.69 -11.59
N LYS A 25 21.07 14.79 -12.87
CA LYS A 25 19.73 14.57 -13.40
C LYS A 25 19.19 13.18 -13.08
N TYR A 26 19.98 12.14 -13.21
CA TYR A 26 19.55 10.76 -13.02
C TYR A 26 20.01 10.13 -11.69
N SER A 27 20.67 10.89 -10.81
CA SER A 27 21.15 10.38 -9.52
C SER A 27 20.04 9.79 -8.64
N LEU A 28 18.85 10.36 -8.69
CA LEU A 28 17.69 9.93 -7.94
C LEU A 28 17.15 8.59 -8.49
N LEU A 29 17.08 8.44 -9.80
CA LEU A 29 16.75 7.19 -10.49
C LEU A 29 17.63 6.03 -10.05
N PHE A 30 18.95 6.26 -10.04
CA PHE A 30 19.90 5.21 -9.64
C PHE A 30 19.88 4.89 -8.15
N ARG A 31 19.32 5.77 -7.33
CA ARG A 31 19.13 5.50 -5.88
C ARG A 31 17.91 4.64 -5.59
N VAL A 32 16.82 4.81 -6.35
CA VAL A 32 15.52 4.18 -6.06
C VAL A 32 15.16 3.08 -7.06
N GLY A 33 15.86 3.01 -8.21
CA GLY A 33 15.61 2.01 -9.25
C GLY A 33 16.38 0.72 -9.04
N GLU A 34 15.73 -0.40 -9.30
CA GLU A 34 16.38 -1.71 -9.37
C GLU A 34 16.74 -2.01 -10.83
N GLY A 35 18.06 -2.00 -11.14
CA GLY A 35 18.57 -2.23 -12.49
C GLY A 35 18.93 -3.68 -12.76
N LYS A 36 18.41 -4.28 -13.83
CA LYS A 36 18.91 -5.53 -14.41
C LYS A 36 19.02 -5.39 -15.93
N ALA A 37 20.23 -5.66 -16.45
CA ALA A 37 20.48 -5.87 -17.90
C ALA A 37 19.86 -4.80 -18.83
N GLY A 38 20.20 -3.52 -18.60
CA GLY A 38 19.78 -2.43 -19.50
C GLY A 38 18.39 -1.83 -19.22
N ASN A 39 17.60 -2.42 -18.36
CA ASN A 39 16.30 -1.90 -17.95
C ASN A 39 16.32 -1.53 -16.46
N MET A 40 15.69 -0.42 -16.10
CA MET A 40 15.52 0.02 -14.72
C MET A 40 14.05 -0.10 -14.34
N LYS A 41 13.76 -0.85 -13.27
CA LYS A 41 12.41 -0.92 -12.68
C LYS A 41 12.29 0.11 -11.58
N LEU A 42 11.31 0.99 -11.69
CA LEU A 42 10.91 1.91 -10.63
C LEU A 42 9.65 1.37 -9.96
N SER A 43 9.64 1.44 -8.63
CA SER A 43 8.42 1.14 -7.89
C SER A 43 7.39 2.24 -8.13
N LYS A 44 6.11 1.87 -8.23
CA LYS A 44 4.98 2.81 -8.31
C LYS A 44 4.93 3.82 -7.14
N TYR A 45 5.59 3.52 -6.04
CA TYR A 45 5.69 4.41 -4.86
C TYR A 45 6.68 5.56 -5.03
N HIS A 46 7.48 5.57 -6.08
CA HIS A 46 8.40 6.67 -6.39
C HIS A 46 7.77 7.68 -7.37
N PHE A 47 6.48 7.98 -7.18
CA PHE A 47 5.71 8.84 -8.07
C PHE A 47 6.34 10.24 -8.27
N SER A 48 6.81 10.86 -7.19
CA SER A 48 7.49 12.18 -7.27
C SER A 48 8.73 12.14 -8.14
N VAL A 49 9.47 11.04 -8.15
CA VAL A 49 10.66 10.84 -9.00
C VAL A 49 10.24 10.65 -10.45
N ILE A 50 9.15 9.92 -10.68
CA ILE A 50 8.57 9.70 -12.00
C ILE A 50 8.05 11.02 -12.56
N GLU A 51 7.36 11.83 -11.75
CA GLU A 51 6.85 13.15 -12.12
C GLU A 51 7.98 14.12 -12.48
N GLU A 52 9.04 14.18 -11.67
CA GLU A 52 10.21 15.02 -11.94
C GLU A 52 10.88 14.63 -13.26
N LEU A 53 11.02 13.33 -13.54
CA LEU A 53 11.55 12.84 -14.80
C LEU A 53 10.64 13.17 -15.99
N TYR A 54 9.32 13.08 -15.79
CA TYR A 54 8.32 13.40 -16.80
C TYR A 54 8.38 14.88 -17.20
N LEU A 55 8.55 15.77 -16.23
CA LEU A 55 8.67 17.23 -16.46
C LEU A 55 9.98 17.65 -17.14
N GLN A 56 11.04 16.84 -17.02
CA GLN A 56 12.38 17.13 -17.56
C GLN A 56 12.65 16.47 -18.92
N ARG A 57 11.64 15.87 -19.56
CA ARG A 57 11.83 15.09 -20.79
C ARG A 57 12.16 15.95 -22.02
N ASP A 58 13.16 15.53 -22.76
CA ASP A 58 13.47 15.98 -24.12
C ASP A 58 13.29 14.85 -25.18
N GLU A 59 12.92 13.61 -24.79
CA GLU A 59 12.86 12.46 -25.70
C GLU A 59 11.55 11.69 -25.55
N GLU A 60 10.86 11.45 -26.67
CA GLU A 60 9.47 10.92 -26.75
C GLU A 60 9.32 9.41 -26.49
N GLU A 61 10.35 8.60 -26.59
CA GLU A 61 10.21 7.13 -26.72
C GLU A 61 10.12 6.33 -25.42
N LEU A 62 10.51 6.88 -24.27
CA LEU A 62 10.64 6.14 -23.00
C LEU A 62 9.37 6.11 -22.14
N PHE A 63 8.29 6.76 -22.54
CA PHE A 63 7.20 7.15 -21.63
C PHE A 63 5.81 6.57 -21.91
N PHE A 64 5.60 5.87 -23.02
CA PHE A 64 4.26 5.38 -23.38
C PHE A 64 3.57 4.49 -22.33
N GLN A 65 4.31 3.70 -21.56
CA GLN A 65 3.71 2.85 -20.51
C GLN A 65 3.48 3.58 -19.18
N LEU A 66 4.19 4.69 -18.94
CA LEU A 66 4.02 5.54 -17.77
C LEU A 66 2.87 6.53 -17.96
N GLU A 67 2.65 6.97 -19.20
CA GLU A 67 1.66 7.98 -19.59
C GLU A 67 0.23 7.55 -19.24
N GLU A 68 -0.15 6.31 -19.55
CA GLU A 68 -1.48 5.79 -19.22
C GLU A 68 -1.76 5.76 -17.71
N LYS A 69 -0.76 5.40 -16.92
CA LYS A 69 -0.87 5.40 -15.45
C LYS A 69 -0.80 6.80 -14.85
N TYR A 70 -0.02 7.68 -15.44
CA TYR A 70 0.09 9.08 -15.03
C TYR A 70 -1.17 9.88 -15.36
N GLU A 71 -1.73 9.71 -16.54
CA GLU A 71 -2.99 10.33 -16.94
C GLU A 71 -4.16 9.87 -16.03
N ARG A 72 -4.21 8.61 -15.65
CA ARG A 72 -5.19 8.10 -14.68
C ARG A 72 -5.08 8.73 -13.29
N LEU A 73 -3.89 9.25 -12.93
CA LEU A 73 -3.66 9.93 -11.65
C LEU A 73 -3.86 11.44 -11.76
N LYS A 74 -3.57 12.02 -12.91
CA LYS A 74 -3.68 13.45 -13.19
C LYS A 74 -5.11 13.87 -13.55
N ASP A 75 -5.82 13.03 -14.29
CA ASP A 75 -7.25 13.16 -14.40
C ASP A 75 -7.83 13.01 -13.00
N ASN A 76 -8.31 14.12 -12.44
CA ASN A 76 -9.19 14.15 -11.30
C ASN A 76 -10.46 13.37 -11.67
N HIS A 77 -10.34 12.04 -11.81
CA HIS A 77 -11.50 11.21 -11.91
C HIS A 77 -12.31 11.49 -10.66
N GLU A 78 -13.48 12.07 -10.85
CA GLU A 78 -14.49 12.16 -9.81
C GLU A 78 -14.51 10.80 -9.12
N ILE A 79 -14.14 10.77 -7.84
CA ILE A 79 -14.20 9.55 -7.03
C ILE A 79 -15.62 9.02 -7.20
N LYS A 80 -15.78 7.91 -7.94
CA LYS A 80 -17.09 7.32 -8.16
C LYS A 80 -17.67 6.95 -6.81
N PRO A 81 -18.83 7.51 -6.44
CA PRO A 81 -19.40 7.23 -5.14
C PRO A 81 -19.74 5.74 -5.04
N VAL A 82 -19.12 5.07 -4.09
CA VAL A 82 -19.40 3.68 -3.73
C VAL A 82 -20.34 3.69 -2.53
N PRO A 83 -21.51 3.02 -2.55
CA PRO A 83 -22.38 3.02 -1.40
C PRO A 83 -21.72 2.29 -0.22
N ALA A 84 -21.66 2.96 0.93
CA ALA A 84 -21.23 2.32 2.15
C ALA A 84 -22.17 1.16 2.52
N PRO A 85 -21.69 0.12 3.24
CA PRO A 85 -22.56 -0.97 3.72
C PRO A 85 -23.81 -0.43 4.43
N ALA A 86 -24.99 -0.95 4.10
CA ALA A 86 -26.26 -0.38 4.52
C ALA A 86 -26.37 -0.13 6.03
N HIS A 87 -25.83 -1.04 6.85
CA HIS A 87 -25.86 -0.93 8.31
C HIS A 87 -24.90 0.13 8.87
N LEU A 88 -23.94 0.62 8.08
CA LEU A 88 -22.99 1.66 8.45
C LEU A 88 -23.36 3.05 7.92
N GLN A 89 -24.22 3.14 6.88
CA GLN A 89 -24.59 4.42 6.27
C GLN A 89 -25.13 5.45 7.27
N SER A 90 -25.95 5.02 8.23
CA SER A 90 -26.51 5.90 9.26
C SER A 90 -25.54 6.20 10.42
N ILE A 91 -24.42 5.52 10.49
CA ILE A 91 -23.43 5.61 11.58
C ILE A 91 -22.26 6.49 11.18
N LEU A 92 -21.86 6.42 9.90
CA LEU A 92 -20.73 7.19 9.38
C LEU A 92 -21.05 8.70 9.36
N ARG A 93 -20.09 9.47 9.81
CA ARG A 93 -20.12 10.93 9.62
C ARG A 93 -19.69 11.27 8.19
N PRO A 94 -20.09 12.44 7.64
CA PRO A 94 -19.78 12.81 6.26
C PRO A 94 -18.28 12.69 5.89
N TYR A 95 -17.39 13.12 6.78
CA TYR A 95 -15.95 13.01 6.54
C TYR A 95 -15.44 11.55 6.58
N GLN A 96 -16.05 10.67 7.39
CA GLN A 96 -15.72 9.23 7.43
C GLN A 96 -16.19 8.53 6.15
N GLU A 97 -17.33 8.95 5.63
CA GLU A 97 -17.80 8.51 4.31
C GLU A 97 -16.82 8.95 3.20
N SER A 98 -16.37 10.20 3.25
CA SER A 98 -15.34 10.68 2.31
C SER A 98 -14.03 9.87 2.42
N GLY A 99 -13.59 9.50 3.62
CA GLY A 99 -12.44 8.63 3.81
C GLY A 99 -12.66 7.22 3.26
N PHE A 100 -13.86 6.65 3.42
CA PHE A 100 -14.23 5.38 2.81
C PHE A 100 -14.19 5.47 1.26
N GLN A 101 -14.71 6.53 0.66
CA GLN A 101 -14.65 6.76 -0.78
C GLN A 101 -13.19 6.85 -1.26
N TRP A 102 -12.36 7.56 -0.53
CA TRP A 102 -10.94 7.69 -0.83
C TRP A 102 -10.20 6.34 -0.77
N LEU A 103 -10.49 5.48 0.23
CA LEU A 103 -9.93 4.14 0.31
C LEU A 103 -10.32 3.27 -0.90
N ASN A 104 -11.57 3.38 -1.37
CA ASN A 104 -12.02 2.69 -2.58
C ASN A 104 -11.31 3.22 -3.83
N TYR A 105 -11.14 4.53 -3.93
CA TYR A 105 -10.36 5.12 -5.02
C TYR A 105 -8.91 4.61 -5.03
N LEU A 106 -8.25 4.56 -3.86
CA LEU A 106 -6.89 4.00 -3.77
C LEU A 106 -6.82 2.55 -4.24
N ARG A 107 -7.85 1.76 -3.94
CA ARG A 107 -7.98 0.39 -4.44
C ARG A 107 -8.09 0.35 -5.96
N GLU A 108 -8.92 1.19 -6.56
CA GLU A 108 -9.12 1.26 -8.02
C GLU A 108 -7.81 1.57 -8.74
N VAL A 109 -7.04 2.51 -8.22
CA VAL A 109 -5.71 2.86 -8.76
C VAL A 109 -4.59 1.94 -8.26
N GLN A 110 -4.90 0.95 -7.42
CA GLN A 110 -3.96 0.00 -6.82
C GLN A 110 -2.82 0.67 -6.04
N TRP A 111 -3.15 1.71 -5.27
CA TRP A 111 -2.22 2.42 -4.41
C TRP A 111 -2.50 2.15 -2.94
N GLY A 112 -1.45 2.26 -2.12
CA GLY A 112 -1.60 2.41 -0.68
C GLY A 112 -1.79 3.86 -0.32
N GLY A 113 -2.25 4.13 0.91
CA GLY A 113 -2.40 5.48 1.42
C GLY A 113 -2.25 5.57 2.92
N ILE A 114 -2.21 6.79 3.42
CA ILE A 114 -2.14 7.10 4.86
C ILE A 114 -3.40 7.86 5.23
N LEU A 115 -4.22 7.24 6.08
CA LEU A 115 -5.40 7.90 6.67
C LEU A 115 -4.94 8.73 7.88
N ALA A 116 -4.67 10.01 7.66
CA ALA A 116 -4.02 10.91 8.61
C ALA A 116 -4.98 11.79 9.42
N ASP A 117 -6.20 11.32 9.65
CA ASP A 117 -7.16 12.00 10.54
C ASP A 117 -6.62 12.10 11.96
N ASP A 118 -7.03 13.10 12.71
CA ASP A 118 -6.68 13.26 14.13
C ASP A 118 -7.16 12.06 14.96
N MET A 119 -6.57 11.91 16.15
CA MET A 119 -6.97 10.85 17.09
C MET A 119 -8.46 11.01 17.48
N GLY A 120 -9.17 9.89 17.57
CA GLY A 120 -10.59 9.87 17.95
C GLY A 120 -11.58 10.17 16.81
N LEU A 121 -11.13 10.52 15.62
CA LEU A 121 -12.02 10.78 14.46
C LEU A 121 -12.52 9.51 13.76
N GLY A 122 -12.21 8.32 14.31
CA GLY A 122 -12.79 7.07 13.81
C GLY A 122 -12.11 6.54 12.54
N LYS A 123 -10.79 6.57 12.49
CA LYS A 123 -10.03 5.89 11.43
C LYS A 123 -10.37 4.41 11.34
N THR A 124 -10.54 3.75 12.49
CA THR A 124 -10.86 2.32 12.55
C THR A 124 -12.19 1.99 11.89
N ILE A 125 -13.26 2.78 12.13
CA ILE A 125 -14.56 2.53 11.49
C ILE A 125 -14.51 2.75 9.98
N GLN A 126 -13.72 3.71 9.49
CA GLN A 126 -13.50 3.92 8.06
C GLN A 126 -12.81 2.70 7.43
N ALA A 127 -11.76 2.20 8.07
CA ALA A 127 -11.05 0.99 7.64
C ALA A 127 -11.97 -0.25 7.67
N LEU A 128 -12.77 -0.42 8.72
CA LEU A 128 -13.72 -1.52 8.84
C LEU A 128 -14.84 -1.44 7.80
N CYS A 129 -15.35 -0.24 7.51
CA CYS A 129 -16.32 -0.02 6.45
C CYS A 129 -15.76 -0.49 5.10
N PHE A 130 -14.52 -0.12 4.81
CA PHE A 130 -13.81 -0.55 3.60
C PHE A 130 -13.60 -2.07 3.55
N LEU A 131 -13.11 -2.69 4.61
CA LEU A 131 -12.93 -4.14 4.67
C LEU A 131 -14.24 -4.91 4.51
N HIS A 132 -15.32 -4.43 5.14
CA HIS A 132 -16.64 -5.04 4.99
C HIS A 132 -17.18 -4.94 3.57
N HIS A 133 -17.01 -3.76 2.94
CA HIS A 133 -17.37 -3.57 1.53
C HIS A 133 -16.62 -4.58 0.64
N LEU A 134 -15.31 -4.75 0.83
CA LEU A 134 -14.50 -5.70 0.07
C LEU A 134 -14.98 -7.15 0.25
N LYS A 135 -15.27 -7.55 1.49
CA LYS A 135 -15.81 -8.88 1.76
C LYS A 135 -17.14 -9.12 1.06
N THR A 136 -18.01 -8.11 1.07
CA THR A 136 -19.34 -8.20 0.43
C THR A 136 -19.21 -8.31 -1.10
N GLU A 137 -18.29 -7.55 -1.69
CA GLU A 137 -18.08 -7.53 -3.13
C GLU A 137 -17.40 -8.81 -3.64
N ASN A 138 -16.35 -9.27 -2.95
CA ASN A 138 -15.53 -10.39 -3.40
C ASN A 138 -16.00 -11.76 -2.85
N GLY A 139 -16.91 -11.78 -1.87
CA GLY A 139 -17.34 -12.98 -1.14
C GLY A 139 -16.31 -13.49 -0.14
N THR A 140 -15.06 -13.07 -0.23
CA THR A 140 -13.95 -13.45 0.66
C THR A 140 -13.11 -12.24 0.98
N LEU A 141 -12.43 -12.28 2.15
CA LEU A 141 -11.49 -11.25 2.58
C LEU A 141 -10.34 -11.92 3.32
N LYS A 142 -9.13 -11.47 3.09
CA LYS A 142 -7.97 -11.81 3.90
C LYS A 142 -7.14 -10.56 4.17
N ALA A 143 -7.33 -9.97 5.35
CA ALA A 143 -6.65 -8.74 5.75
C ALA A 143 -5.77 -8.95 6.98
N LEU A 144 -4.67 -8.22 7.04
CA LEU A 144 -3.78 -8.16 8.19
C LEU A 144 -3.84 -6.77 8.83
N VAL A 145 -4.09 -6.72 10.12
CA VAL A 145 -3.99 -5.51 10.94
C VAL A 145 -2.78 -5.65 11.87
N VAL A 146 -1.85 -4.73 11.74
CA VAL A 146 -0.68 -4.64 12.63
C VAL A 146 -0.82 -3.37 13.46
N CYS A 147 -0.92 -3.53 14.78
CA CYS A 147 -1.15 -2.41 15.68
C CYS A 147 -0.33 -2.56 16.99
N PRO A 148 -0.18 -1.49 17.78
CA PRO A 148 0.32 -1.59 19.14
C PRO A 148 -0.51 -2.55 19.99
N THR A 149 0.13 -3.20 20.96
CA THR A 149 -0.54 -4.19 21.85
C THR A 149 -1.78 -3.60 22.54
N THR A 150 -1.74 -2.33 22.89
CA THR A 150 -2.83 -1.61 23.56
C THR A 150 -4.07 -1.44 22.67
N LEU A 151 -3.91 -1.43 21.36
CA LEU A 151 -5.00 -1.22 20.40
C LEU A 151 -5.65 -2.50 19.90
N MET A 152 -5.06 -3.68 20.15
CA MET A 152 -5.64 -4.95 19.69
C MET A 152 -7.08 -5.18 20.21
N PHE A 153 -7.34 -4.90 21.48
CA PHE A 153 -8.69 -5.03 22.05
C PHE A 153 -9.65 -3.98 21.49
N ASN A 154 -9.15 -2.80 21.15
CA ASN A 154 -9.96 -1.79 20.50
C ASN A 154 -10.42 -2.27 19.10
N TRP A 155 -9.50 -2.78 18.27
CA TRP A 155 -9.84 -3.39 16.99
C TRP A 155 -10.86 -4.51 17.13
N GLN A 156 -10.66 -5.42 18.09
CA GLN A 156 -11.61 -6.51 18.37
C GLN A 156 -13.01 -6.00 18.70
N ASN A 157 -13.11 -4.99 19.57
CA ASN A 157 -14.39 -4.43 19.99
C ASN A 157 -15.08 -3.69 18.85
N GLU A 158 -14.32 -2.96 18.04
CA GLU A 158 -14.83 -2.23 16.89
C GLU A 158 -15.32 -3.17 15.79
N ILE A 159 -14.61 -4.27 15.49
CA ILE A 159 -15.08 -5.32 14.57
C ILE A 159 -16.42 -5.89 15.06
N LYS A 160 -16.50 -6.30 16.32
CA LYS A 160 -17.73 -6.88 16.89
C LYS A 160 -18.91 -5.91 16.84
N LYS A 161 -18.62 -4.61 17.00
CA LYS A 161 -19.64 -3.56 17.05
C LYS A 161 -20.14 -3.17 15.67
N PHE A 162 -19.24 -2.96 14.71
CA PHE A 162 -19.54 -2.35 13.43
C PHE A 162 -19.62 -3.34 12.27
N THR A 163 -18.90 -4.46 12.36
CA THR A 163 -18.82 -5.46 11.28
C THR A 163 -18.84 -6.88 11.85
N PRO A 164 -19.94 -7.30 12.54
CA PRO A 164 -19.99 -8.56 13.28
C PRO A 164 -19.86 -9.81 12.40
N ASP A 165 -20.09 -9.70 11.13
CA ASP A 165 -19.91 -10.73 10.10
C ASP A 165 -18.48 -10.87 9.60
N ILE A 166 -17.57 -9.98 9.98
CA ILE A 166 -16.13 -10.15 9.75
C ILE A 166 -15.56 -11.05 10.83
N SER A 167 -15.10 -12.22 10.44
CA SER A 167 -14.38 -13.13 11.33
C SER A 167 -12.96 -12.62 11.56
N PHE A 168 -12.48 -12.68 12.79
CA PHE A 168 -11.12 -12.24 13.10
C PHE A 168 -10.39 -13.19 14.04
N TYR A 169 -9.06 -13.13 13.98
CA TYR A 169 -8.17 -13.87 14.86
C TYR A 169 -7.06 -12.94 15.40
N ILE A 170 -6.81 -13.03 16.73
CA ILE A 170 -5.73 -12.28 17.37
C ILE A 170 -4.50 -13.19 17.44
N HIS A 171 -3.49 -12.90 16.63
CA HIS A 171 -2.21 -13.59 16.62
C HIS A 171 -1.22 -12.90 17.55
N HIS A 172 -1.32 -13.18 18.85
CA HIS A 172 -0.46 -12.58 19.87
C HIS A 172 -0.34 -13.47 21.11
N GLY A 173 0.78 -13.38 21.84
CA GLY A 173 0.97 -14.06 23.12
C GLY A 173 1.06 -15.59 22.99
N GLY A 174 0.58 -16.31 24.02
CA GLY A 174 0.63 -17.76 24.09
C GLY A 174 -0.37 -18.47 23.19
N THR A 175 -1.38 -17.79 22.68
CA THR A 175 -2.43 -18.33 21.80
C THR A 175 -2.05 -18.32 20.32
N ARG A 176 -0.81 -17.92 19.99
CA ARG A 176 -0.31 -17.87 18.62
C ARG A 176 -0.38 -19.25 17.96
N LEU A 177 -0.89 -19.30 16.75
CA LEU A 177 -0.84 -20.51 15.93
C LEU A 177 0.62 -20.82 15.59
N LYS A 178 1.10 -22.00 15.97
CA LYS A 178 2.45 -22.46 15.64
C LYS A 178 2.52 -23.12 14.26
N ASP A 179 1.40 -23.65 13.79
CA ASP A 179 1.30 -24.49 12.60
C ASP A 179 0.55 -23.80 11.43
N GLY A 180 1.03 -22.63 11.05
CA GLY A 180 0.59 -21.98 9.81
C GLY A 180 -0.71 -21.16 9.94
N ILE A 181 -0.55 -19.87 9.78
CA ILE A 181 -1.65 -18.90 9.67
C ILE A 181 -2.44 -19.10 8.37
N SER A 182 -1.79 -19.66 7.34
CA SER A 182 -2.34 -19.86 5.99
C SER A 182 -3.56 -20.78 5.96
N ASN A 183 -3.65 -21.74 6.88
CA ASN A 183 -4.70 -22.77 6.87
C ASN A 183 -5.99 -22.36 7.61
N LYS A 184 -6.08 -21.14 8.13
CA LYS A 184 -7.23 -20.67 8.89
C LYS A 184 -8.08 -19.71 8.10
N ALA A 185 -9.38 -19.96 8.09
CA ALA A 185 -10.40 -19.16 7.40
C ALA A 185 -10.86 -17.98 8.25
N PHE A 186 -9.95 -17.03 8.54
CA PHE A 186 -10.30 -15.75 9.15
C PHE A 186 -10.24 -14.64 8.10
N ASP A 187 -11.16 -13.69 8.16
CA ASP A 187 -11.18 -12.51 7.29
C ASP A 187 -10.11 -11.51 7.71
N VAL A 188 -9.90 -11.33 9.02
CA VAL A 188 -8.93 -10.38 9.56
C VAL A 188 -8.03 -11.04 10.59
N ILE A 189 -6.73 -10.89 10.43
CA ILE A 189 -5.74 -11.27 11.43
C ILE A 189 -5.21 -10.01 12.08
N ILE A 190 -5.30 -9.93 13.41
CA ILE A 190 -4.79 -8.80 14.19
C ILE A 190 -3.51 -9.25 14.89
N THR A 191 -2.43 -8.51 14.73
CA THR A 191 -1.15 -8.81 15.37
C THR A 191 -0.43 -7.52 15.78
N THR A 192 0.70 -7.67 16.46
CA THR A 192 1.56 -6.54 16.83
C THR A 192 2.82 -6.51 15.99
N TYR A 193 3.47 -5.35 15.88
CA TYR A 193 4.75 -5.20 15.17
C TYR A 193 5.83 -6.18 15.69
N GLY A 194 5.89 -6.38 17.01
CA GLY A 194 6.83 -7.33 17.60
C GLY A 194 6.53 -8.78 17.23
N THR A 195 5.25 -9.17 17.25
CA THR A 195 4.82 -10.52 16.88
C THR A 195 5.01 -10.78 15.39
N LEU A 196 4.63 -9.80 14.55
CA LEU A 196 4.85 -9.87 13.10
C LEU A 196 6.33 -10.11 12.78
N ARG A 197 7.22 -9.34 13.41
CA ARG A 197 8.67 -9.48 13.22
C ARG A 197 9.18 -10.87 13.64
N SER A 198 8.68 -11.42 14.77
CA SER A 198 9.08 -12.74 15.26
C SER A 198 8.60 -13.88 14.36
N ASP A 199 7.40 -13.76 13.82
CA ASP A 199 6.72 -14.82 13.09
C ASP A 199 6.64 -14.53 11.57
N ILE A 200 7.49 -13.62 11.07
CA ILE A 200 7.45 -13.11 9.69
C ILE A 200 7.37 -14.22 8.63
N LYS A 201 8.05 -15.35 8.85
CA LYS A 201 8.03 -16.48 7.93
C LYS A 201 6.64 -17.04 7.68
N GLN A 202 5.77 -17.05 8.71
CA GLN A 202 4.39 -17.51 8.57
C GLN A 202 3.52 -16.50 7.83
N PHE A 203 3.78 -15.19 8.02
CA PHE A 203 3.01 -14.14 7.37
C PHE A 203 3.33 -13.98 5.89
N VAL A 204 4.57 -14.19 5.45
CA VAL A 204 4.96 -14.10 4.03
C VAL A 204 4.40 -15.26 3.19
N GLU A 205 3.99 -16.37 3.82
CA GLU A 205 3.33 -17.50 3.16
C GLU A 205 1.84 -17.23 2.89
N VAL A 206 1.28 -16.15 3.47
CA VAL A 206 -0.12 -15.78 3.31
C VAL A 206 -0.26 -14.66 2.31
N SER A 207 -1.08 -14.85 1.30
CA SER A 207 -1.49 -13.77 0.40
C SER A 207 -2.60 -12.96 1.07
N PHE A 208 -2.27 -11.76 1.53
CA PHE A 208 -3.25 -10.82 2.07
C PHE A 208 -3.76 -9.90 0.97
N ASP A 209 -5.07 -9.67 0.94
CA ASP A 209 -5.67 -8.66 0.07
C ASP A 209 -5.28 -7.25 0.52
N TYR A 210 -5.25 -7.03 1.85
CA TYR A 210 -4.90 -5.75 2.47
C TYR A 210 -4.07 -5.92 3.73
N VAL A 211 -3.14 -4.98 3.92
CA VAL A 211 -2.37 -4.84 5.16
C VAL A 211 -2.60 -3.43 5.71
N ILE A 212 -3.08 -3.35 6.94
CA ILE A 212 -3.31 -2.10 7.67
C ILE A 212 -2.25 -2.00 8.75
N LEU A 213 -1.49 -0.92 8.73
CA LEU A 213 -0.52 -0.57 9.76
C LEU A 213 -1.11 0.56 10.59
N ASP A 214 -1.37 0.32 11.87
CA ASP A 214 -1.98 1.28 12.79
C ASP A 214 -0.92 1.75 13.80
N GLU A 215 -0.64 3.06 13.79
CA GLU A 215 0.37 3.81 14.60
C GLU A 215 1.83 3.36 14.49
#